data_7305c80b397126386bf162a4d60adb3b
#
_entry.id   7305c80b397126386bf162a4d60adb3b
#
_cell.length_a   1.000
_cell.length_b   1.000
_cell.length_c   1.000
_cell.angle_alpha   90.00
_cell.angle_beta   90.00
_cell.angle_gamma   90.00
#
_symmetry.space_group_name_H-M   'P 1'
#
loop_
_entity.id
_entity.type
_entity.pdbx_description
1 polymer ?
#
loop_
_entity_poly.entity_id
_entity_poly.type
_entity_poly.pdbx_seq_one_letter_code
_entity_poly.pdbx_strand_id
1 'polypeptide(L)'
;MKFPKLNLPQYPIRMRRTTDGGVQFWDECRRRWLEATPEEWVRQNFLAYLIADRGCPVQFITTEYPVKVNGQSQRVDIMAFDSAAKPWLLVECKAADVPLSQEVMMQAARYNMVLNVPFLVVTNGLETRCFGRKEGESMLTPCQIPLWK
;
A
#
# COMPACT_ATOMS: atom_id res chain seq x y z
N MET A 1 -0.43 5.86 -22.52
CA MET A 1 0.49 5.13 -21.63
C MET A 1 -0.10 3.78 -21.28
N LYS A 2 0.67 2.73 -21.48
CA LYS A 2 0.26 1.38 -21.07
C LYS A 2 0.78 1.09 -19.68
N PHE A 3 -0.10 0.59 -18.82
CA PHE A 3 0.28 0.16 -17.49
C PHE A 3 0.50 -1.36 -17.49
N PRO A 4 1.53 -1.87 -16.81
CA PRO A 4 1.83 -3.30 -16.84
C PRO A 4 0.75 -4.11 -16.13
N LYS A 5 0.59 -5.36 -16.58
CA LYS A 5 -0.21 -6.33 -15.86
C LYS A 5 0.52 -6.71 -14.58
N LEU A 6 -0.18 -6.67 -13.45
CA LEU A 6 0.39 -6.99 -12.16
C LEU A 6 0.04 -8.43 -11.75
N ASN A 7 0.80 -8.97 -10.79
CA ASN A 7 0.51 -10.26 -10.17
C ASN A 7 -0.51 -10.10 -9.04
N LEU A 8 -1.62 -9.46 -9.37
CA LEU A 8 -2.79 -9.25 -8.53
C LEU A 8 -4.01 -9.59 -9.39
N PRO A 9 -5.15 -9.92 -8.78
CA PRO A 9 -6.38 -10.02 -9.56
C PRO A 9 -6.63 -8.72 -10.31
N GLN A 10 -7.26 -8.81 -11.48
CA GLN A 10 -7.56 -7.60 -12.26
C GLN A 10 -8.73 -6.85 -11.65
N TYR A 11 -8.54 -5.53 -11.47
CA TYR A 11 -9.54 -4.65 -10.92
C TYR A 11 -9.86 -3.53 -11.90
N PRO A 12 -11.11 -3.06 -11.95
CA PRO A 12 -11.48 -1.93 -12.80
C PRO A 12 -11.01 -0.63 -12.16
N ILE A 13 -9.81 -0.20 -12.51
CA ILE A 13 -9.28 1.07 -12.04
C ILE A 13 -9.89 2.19 -12.87
N ARG A 14 -10.59 3.11 -12.21
CA ARG A 14 -11.25 4.23 -12.87
C ARG A 14 -10.22 5.25 -13.36
N MET A 15 -10.26 5.55 -14.65
CA MET A 15 -9.31 6.45 -15.30
C MET A 15 -10.01 7.53 -16.10
N ARG A 16 -9.34 8.66 -16.30
CA ARG A 16 -9.76 9.68 -17.23
C ARG A 16 -8.56 10.31 -17.91
N ARG A 17 -8.80 10.89 -19.11
CA ARG A 17 -7.80 11.72 -19.79
C ARG A 17 -8.01 13.17 -19.41
N THR A 18 -6.91 13.90 -19.26
CA THR A 18 -6.95 15.34 -19.05
C THR A 18 -6.85 16.09 -20.37
N THR A 19 -7.18 17.38 -20.37
CA THR A 19 -7.17 18.21 -21.59
C THR A 19 -5.78 18.37 -22.20
N ASP A 20 -4.72 18.23 -21.38
CA ASP A 20 -3.33 18.28 -21.82
C ASP A 20 -2.77 16.93 -22.29
N GLY A 21 -3.61 15.90 -22.37
CA GLY A 21 -3.22 14.57 -22.80
C GLY A 21 -2.71 13.65 -21.70
N GLY A 22 -2.74 14.09 -20.45
CA GLY A 22 -2.37 13.26 -19.30
C GLY A 22 -3.44 12.22 -18.95
N VAL A 23 -3.10 11.34 -18.03
CA VAL A 23 -4.01 10.32 -17.52
C VAL A 23 -4.07 10.47 -16.00
N GLN A 24 -5.27 10.31 -15.44
CA GLN A 24 -5.49 10.33 -14.00
C GLN A 24 -6.26 9.10 -13.55
N PHE A 25 -5.96 8.65 -12.33
CA PHE A 25 -6.69 7.59 -11.65
C PHE A 25 -7.60 8.20 -10.59
N TRP A 26 -8.80 7.61 -10.42
CA TRP A 26 -9.66 7.94 -9.31
C TRP A 26 -9.22 7.19 -8.06
N ASP A 27 -8.97 7.92 -6.97
CA ASP A 27 -8.60 7.34 -5.68
C ASP A 27 -9.84 7.27 -4.78
N GLU A 28 -10.27 6.04 -4.46
CA GLU A 28 -11.46 5.81 -3.62
C GLU A 28 -11.25 6.28 -2.18
N CYS A 29 -10.01 6.25 -1.68
CA CYS A 29 -9.72 6.65 -0.30
C CYS A 29 -9.75 8.16 -0.12
N ARG A 30 -9.11 8.90 -1.03
CA ARG A 30 -9.06 10.37 -0.98
C ARG A 30 -10.19 11.03 -1.76
N ARG A 31 -10.94 10.26 -2.55
CA ARG A 31 -12.05 10.70 -3.39
C ARG A 31 -11.67 11.88 -4.28
N ARG A 32 -10.59 11.69 -5.01
CA ARG A 32 -10.10 12.69 -5.96
C ARG A 32 -9.29 12.02 -7.08
N TRP A 33 -9.08 12.77 -8.15
CA TRP A 33 -8.27 12.34 -9.27
C TRP A 33 -6.80 12.60 -8.98
N LEU A 34 -5.97 11.58 -9.25
CA LEU A 34 -4.52 11.63 -9.06
C LEU A 34 -3.82 11.38 -10.38
N GLU A 35 -2.65 11.99 -10.56
CA GLU A 35 -1.83 11.73 -11.74
C GLU A 35 -1.46 10.25 -11.81
N ALA A 36 -1.62 9.66 -13.02
CA ALA A 36 -1.36 8.25 -13.26
C ALA A 36 0.13 8.01 -13.47
N THR A 37 0.86 7.80 -12.36
CA THR A 37 2.27 7.43 -12.38
C THR A 37 2.41 5.91 -12.28
N PRO A 38 3.59 5.34 -12.65
CA PRO A 38 3.82 3.90 -12.48
C PRO A 38 3.64 3.42 -11.03
N GLU A 39 4.06 4.21 -10.05
CA GLU A 39 3.88 3.86 -8.64
C GLU A 39 2.41 3.95 -8.23
N GLU A 40 1.69 4.98 -8.71
CA GLU A 40 0.26 5.14 -8.42
C GLU A 40 -0.56 3.99 -9.00
N TRP A 41 -0.14 3.44 -10.15
CA TRP A 41 -0.76 2.25 -10.72
C TRP A 41 -0.71 1.08 -9.74
N VAL A 42 0.43 0.82 -9.14
CA VAL A 42 0.59 -0.24 -8.15
C VAL A 42 -0.26 0.05 -6.91
N ARG A 43 -0.23 1.29 -6.42
CA ARG A 43 -1.00 1.67 -5.22
C ARG A 43 -2.49 1.49 -5.43
N GLN A 44 -3.04 1.94 -6.56
CA GLN A 44 -4.48 1.82 -6.82
C GLN A 44 -4.90 0.36 -6.95
N ASN A 45 -4.10 -0.47 -7.61
CA ASN A 45 -4.38 -1.89 -7.71
C ASN A 45 -4.29 -2.58 -6.36
N PHE A 46 -3.34 -2.21 -5.52
CA PHE A 46 -3.22 -2.81 -4.18
C PHE A 46 -4.35 -2.36 -3.26
N LEU A 47 -4.78 -1.11 -3.35
CA LEU A 47 -5.98 -0.64 -2.64
C LEU A 47 -7.20 -1.46 -3.03
N ALA A 48 -7.41 -1.67 -4.32
CA ALA A 48 -8.52 -2.48 -4.81
C ALA A 48 -8.44 -3.91 -4.29
N TYR A 49 -7.23 -4.47 -4.22
CA TYR A 49 -7.00 -5.80 -3.66
C TYR A 49 -7.38 -5.88 -2.19
N LEU A 50 -6.96 -4.90 -1.38
CA LEU A 50 -7.32 -4.87 0.05
C LEU A 50 -8.84 -4.78 0.25
N ILE A 51 -9.51 -3.97 -0.57
CA ILE A 51 -10.95 -3.77 -0.46
C ILE A 51 -11.72 -5.01 -0.94
N ALA A 52 -11.41 -5.47 -2.16
CA ALA A 52 -12.20 -6.52 -2.81
C ALA A 52 -11.85 -7.93 -2.32
N ASP A 53 -10.56 -8.22 -2.13
CA ASP A 53 -10.11 -9.58 -1.81
C ASP A 53 -9.80 -9.78 -0.33
N ARG A 54 -9.39 -8.75 0.38
CA ARG A 54 -9.09 -8.88 1.81
C ARG A 54 -10.21 -8.36 2.69
N GLY A 55 -11.22 -7.74 2.10
CA GLY A 55 -12.42 -7.32 2.81
C GLY A 55 -12.29 -6.07 3.67
N CYS A 56 -11.23 -5.29 3.47
CA CYS A 56 -11.01 -4.08 4.23
C CYS A 56 -11.93 -2.96 3.72
N PRO A 57 -12.86 -2.44 4.54
CA PRO A 57 -13.70 -1.33 4.08
C PRO A 57 -12.87 -0.08 3.79
N VAL A 58 -13.25 0.67 2.76
CA VAL A 58 -12.49 1.84 2.32
C VAL A 58 -12.33 2.89 3.43
N GLN A 59 -13.31 3.02 4.32
CA GLN A 59 -13.23 3.99 5.42
C GLN A 59 -12.18 3.64 6.48
N PHE A 60 -11.62 2.43 6.44
CA PHE A 60 -10.53 2.01 7.33
C PHE A 60 -9.16 2.10 6.67
N ILE A 61 -9.07 2.72 5.49
CA ILE A 61 -7.82 2.87 4.75
C ILE A 61 -7.48 4.34 4.59
N THR A 62 -6.23 4.68 4.87
CA THR A 62 -5.66 6.01 4.64
C THR A 62 -4.44 5.88 3.76
N THR A 63 -4.28 6.78 2.81
CA THR A 63 -3.09 6.86 1.96
C THR A 63 -2.24 8.06 2.36
N GLU A 64 -0.95 8.03 2.03
CA GLU A 64 -0.01 9.10 2.37
C GLU A 64 0.00 9.40 3.87
N TYR A 65 0.01 8.33 4.69
CA TYR A 65 -0.04 8.47 6.13
C TYR A 65 1.27 9.04 6.68
N PRO A 66 1.24 10.14 7.45
CA PRO A 66 2.47 10.78 7.90
C PRO A 66 3.18 9.98 8.99
N VAL A 67 4.51 9.97 8.92
CA VAL A 67 5.37 9.35 9.92
C VAL A 67 6.65 10.18 10.03
N LYS A 68 7.19 10.33 11.25
CA LYS A 68 8.49 10.95 11.47
C LYS A 68 9.54 9.89 11.74
N VAL A 69 10.59 9.86 10.93
CA VAL A 69 11.73 8.95 11.09
C VAL A 69 12.97 9.80 11.25
N ASN A 70 13.65 9.68 12.36
CA ASN A 70 14.85 10.46 12.69
C ASN A 70 14.66 11.97 12.50
N GLY A 71 13.48 12.48 12.94
CA GLY A 71 13.15 13.89 12.83
C GLY A 71 12.69 14.36 11.46
N GLN A 72 12.74 13.50 10.44
CA GLN A 72 12.31 13.83 9.09
C GLN A 72 10.87 13.38 8.86
N SER A 73 10.08 14.25 8.25
CA SER A 73 8.70 13.93 7.87
C SER A 73 8.71 13.03 6.64
N GLN A 74 8.10 11.86 6.76
CA GLN A 74 7.92 10.89 5.69
C GLN A 74 6.44 10.55 5.57
N ARG A 75 6.08 9.79 4.54
CA ARG A 75 4.71 9.29 4.35
C ARG A 75 4.76 7.85 3.92
N VAL A 76 3.88 7.03 4.52
CA VAL A 76 3.69 5.66 4.07
C VAL A 76 2.55 5.63 3.05
N ASP A 77 2.67 4.76 2.06
CA ASP A 77 1.73 4.77 0.93
C ASP A 77 0.32 4.41 1.36
N ILE A 78 0.17 3.36 2.15
CA ILE A 78 -1.14 2.89 2.61
C ILE A 78 -1.04 2.49 4.08
N MET A 79 -2.01 2.95 4.87
CA MET A 79 -2.21 2.50 6.23
C MET A 79 -3.65 2.02 6.37
N ALA A 80 -3.83 0.78 6.79
CA ALA A 80 -5.15 0.23 7.08
C ALA A 80 -5.30 0.02 8.59
N PHE A 81 -6.52 0.25 9.07
CA PHE A 81 -6.88 0.11 10.49
C PHE A 81 -7.83 -1.07 10.64
N ASP A 82 -7.78 -1.73 11.79
CA ASP A 82 -8.69 -2.82 12.09
C ASP A 82 -10.08 -2.30 12.53
N SER A 83 -11.00 -3.21 12.83
CA SER A 83 -12.36 -2.83 13.23
C SER A 83 -12.42 -2.07 14.56
N ALA A 84 -11.35 -2.12 15.35
CA ALA A 84 -11.21 -1.33 16.58
C ALA A 84 -10.50 0.01 16.32
N ALA A 85 -10.31 0.38 15.04
CA ALA A 85 -9.63 1.60 14.60
C ALA A 85 -8.16 1.67 15.05
N LYS A 86 -7.53 0.53 15.24
CA LYS A 86 -6.09 0.46 15.54
C LYS A 86 -5.30 0.23 14.27
N PRO A 87 -4.08 0.79 14.15
CA PRO A 87 -3.20 0.48 13.01
C PRO A 87 -3.02 -1.03 12.85
N TRP A 88 -3.27 -1.52 11.67
CA TRP A 88 -3.32 -2.96 11.40
C TRP A 88 -2.32 -3.40 10.34
N LEU A 89 -2.27 -2.68 9.23
CA LEU A 89 -1.47 -3.08 8.08
C LEU A 89 -0.88 -1.85 7.39
N LEU A 90 0.42 -1.90 7.17
CA LEU A 90 1.19 -0.85 6.50
C LEU A 90 1.66 -1.38 5.16
N VAL A 91 1.49 -0.60 4.09
CA VAL A 91 1.96 -0.98 2.75
C VAL A 91 2.88 0.08 2.17
N GLU A 92 4.04 -0.35 1.69
CA GLU A 92 4.93 0.45 0.85
C GLU A 92 4.84 -0.05 -0.58
N CYS A 93 4.54 0.86 -1.49
CA CYS A 93 4.40 0.56 -2.91
C CYS A 93 5.58 1.12 -3.69
N LYS A 94 6.04 0.35 -4.67
CA LYS A 94 7.02 0.77 -5.66
C LYS A 94 6.45 0.51 -7.05
N ALA A 95 6.95 1.21 -8.05
CA ALA A 95 6.60 0.95 -9.44
C ALA A 95 7.00 -0.48 -9.82
N ALA A 96 6.31 -1.05 -10.81
CA ALA A 96 6.50 -2.45 -11.20
C ALA A 96 7.91 -2.77 -11.66
N ASP A 97 8.64 -1.79 -12.20
CA ASP A 97 10.02 -1.97 -12.67
C ASP A 97 11.07 -1.75 -11.56
N VAL A 98 10.65 -1.43 -10.34
CA VAL A 98 11.56 -1.25 -9.20
C VAL A 98 11.64 -2.56 -8.43
N PRO A 99 12.81 -3.19 -8.34
CA PRO A 99 12.94 -4.44 -7.58
C PRO A 99 12.76 -4.19 -6.09
N LEU A 100 12.22 -5.19 -5.38
CA LEU A 100 12.10 -5.15 -3.93
C LEU A 100 13.46 -5.51 -3.32
N SER A 101 14.38 -4.57 -3.38
CA SER A 101 15.74 -4.73 -2.87
C SER A 101 15.75 -4.73 -1.34
N GLN A 102 16.88 -5.13 -0.76
CA GLN A 102 17.10 -5.05 0.68
C GLN A 102 16.91 -3.61 1.18
N GLU A 103 17.36 -2.63 0.40
CA GLU A 103 17.24 -1.21 0.75
C GLU A 103 15.77 -0.77 0.85
N VAL A 104 14.94 -1.18 -0.10
CA VAL A 104 13.49 -0.92 -0.08
C VAL A 104 12.86 -1.58 1.14
N MET A 105 13.22 -2.83 1.42
CA MET A 105 12.70 -3.57 2.57
C MET A 105 13.10 -2.91 3.88
N MET A 106 14.33 -2.44 3.99
CA MET A 106 14.84 -1.77 5.19
C MET A 106 14.12 -0.44 5.43
N GLN A 107 13.80 0.30 4.38
CA GLN A 107 13.06 1.55 4.53
C GLN A 107 11.65 1.31 5.08
N ALA A 108 10.96 0.31 4.56
CA ALA A 108 9.65 -0.06 5.09
C ALA A 108 9.73 -0.50 6.55
N ALA A 109 10.77 -1.25 6.91
CA ALA A 109 11.00 -1.67 8.28
C ALA A 109 11.25 -0.46 9.22
N ARG A 110 11.94 0.57 8.74
CA ARG A 110 12.15 1.80 9.53
C ARG A 110 10.84 2.51 9.84
N TYR A 111 9.93 2.59 8.86
CA TYR A 111 8.61 3.15 9.11
C TYR A 111 7.88 2.36 10.18
N ASN A 112 7.97 1.04 10.12
CA ASN A 112 7.27 0.20 11.09
C ASN A 112 7.92 0.19 12.48
N MET A 113 9.18 0.53 12.60
CA MET A 113 9.79 0.75 13.92
C MET A 113 9.11 1.90 14.67
N VAL A 114 8.62 2.90 13.94
CA VAL A 114 7.90 4.04 14.53
C VAL A 114 6.41 3.72 14.70
N LEU A 115 5.79 3.14 13.67
CA LEU A 115 4.33 2.94 13.64
C LEU A 115 3.90 1.66 14.36
N ASN A 116 4.77 0.65 14.40
CA ASN A 116 4.57 -0.58 15.16
C ASN A 116 3.27 -1.30 14.83
N VAL A 117 2.96 -1.44 13.54
CA VAL A 117 1.79 -2.19 13.09
C VAL A 117 2.08 -3.69 13.05
N PRO A 118 1.06 -4.54 13.24
CA PRO A 118 1.25 -5.99 13.23
C PRO A 118 1.55 -6.59 11.85
N PHE A 119 1.19 -5.91 10.75
CA PHE A 119 1.45 -6.42 9.40
C PHE A 119 2.11 -5.35 8.54
N LEU A 120 3.22 -5.75 7.91
CA LEU A 120 4.00 -4.91 7.00
C LEU A 120 4.00 -5.55 5.62
N VAL A 121 3.61 -4.79 4.60
CA VAL A 121 3.60 -5.25 3.21
C VAL A 121 4.48 -4.33 2.37
N VAL A 122 5.29 -4.93 1.51
CA VAL A 122 6.05 -4.21 0.48
C VAL A 122 5.70 -4.84 -0.86
N THR A 123 5.32 -4.01 -1.82
CA THR A 123 4.89 -4.51 -3.13
C THR A 123 5.33 -3.59 -4.26
N ASN A 124 5.66 -4.18 -5.40
CA ASN A 124 5.77 -3.48 -6.67
C ASN A 124 4.71 -3.94 -7.67
N GLY A 125 3.72 -4.71 -7.19
CA GLY A 125 2.64 -5.25 -8.01
C GLY A 125 2.99 -6.55 -8.72
N LEU A 126 4.26 -6.80 -9.02
CA LEU A 126 4.74 -8.07 -9.59
C LEU A 126 5.17 -9.01 -8.49
N GLU A 127 5.75 -8.47 -7.45
CA GLU A 127 6.21 -9.18 -6.26
C GLU A 127 5.63 -8.49 -5.04
N THR A 128 5.14 -9.27 -4.09
CA THR A 128 4.56 -8.76 -2.85
C THR A 128 5.11 -9.58 -1.69
N ARG A 129 5.60 -8.89 -0.67
CA ARG A 129 6.10 -9.52 0.55
C ARG A 129 5.35 -9.01 1.75
N CYS A 130 4.90 -9.93 2.59
CA CYS A 130 4.16 -9.61 3.80
C CYS A 130 4.87 -10.21 5.01
N PHE A 131 4.94 -9.42 6.08
CA PHE A 131 5.51 -9.82 7.36
C PHE A 131 4.52 -9.49 8.45
N GLY A 132 4.33 -10.45 9.35
CA GLY A 132 3.42 -10.27 10.47
C GLY A 132 4.04 -10.72 11.77
N ARG A 133 3.55 -10.15 12.87
CA ARG A 133 3.92 -10.63 14.19
C ARG A 133 2.70 -11.28 14.85
N LYS A 134 2.96 -12.35 15.57
CA LYS A 134 1.93 -13.00 16.39
C LYS A 134 1.69 -12.18 17.65
N GLU A 135 0.50 -12.31 18.19
CA GLU A 135 0.15 -11.64 19.43
C GLU A 135 1.16 -11.99 20.54
N GLY A 136 1.66 -10.96 21.23
CA GLY A 136 2.67 -11.11 22.28
C GLY A 136 4.11 -11.19 21.78
N GLU A 137 4.33 -11.25 20.46
CA GLU A 137 5.67 -11.27 19.87
C GLU A 137 6.02 -9.91 19.28
N SER A 138 7.31 -9.57 19.31
CA SER A 138 7.83 -8.33 18.74
C SER A 138 8.41 -8.52 17.35
N MET A 139 8.77 -9.76 16.97
CA MET A 139 9.44 -10.04 15.71
C MET A 139 8.42 -10.28 14.59
N LEU A 140 8.65 -9.62 13.44
CA LEU A 140 7.90 -9.85 12.22
C LEU A 140 8.48 -11.05 11.48
N THR A 141 7.62 -11.95 11.02
CA THR A 141 8.01 -13.11 10.21
C THR A 141 7.18 -13.15 8.93
N PRO A 142 7.72 -13.77 7.85
CA PRO A 142 6.96 -13.86 6.60
C PRO A 142 5.61 -14.53 6.82
N CYS A 143 4.58 -13.97 6.19
CA CYS A 143 3.22 -14.48 6.30
C CYS A 143 2.41 -14.15 5.04
N GLN A 144 1.21 -14.66 4.96
CA GLN A 144 0.24 -14.26 3.94
C GLN A 144 -0.48 -12.99 4.39
N ILE A 145 -0.95 -12.21 3.42
CA ILE A 145 -1.72 -11.02 3.72
C ILE A 145 -3.03 -11.44 4.39
N PRO A 146 -3.31 -10.95 5.61
CA PRO A 146 -4.48 -11.40 6.36
C PRO A 146 -5.78 -10.85 5.80
N LEU A 147 -6.87 -11.56 6.09
CA LEU A 147 -8.21 -11.02 5.90
C LEU A 147 -8.45 -9.93 6.95
N TRP A 148 -9.19 -8.90 6.54
CA TRP A 148 -9.53 -7.80 7.44
C TRP A 148 -10.42 -8.30 8.60
N LYS A 149 -10.17 -7.76 9.77
CA LYS A 149 -10.93 -8.07 10.97
C LYS A 149 -11.37 -6.82 11.69
#